data_ce6286f12d154d3e1a50a993cd3a6fef
#
_entry.id   ce6286f12d154d3e1a50a993cd3a6fef
#
_cell.length_a   1.000
_cell.length_b   1.000
_cell.length_c   1.000
_cell.angle_alpha   90.00
_cell.angle_beta   90.00
_cell.angle_gamma   90.00
#
_symmetry.space_group_name_H-M   'P 1'
#
loop_
_entity.id
_entity.type
_entity.pdbx_description
1 polymer ?
#
loop_
_entity_poly.entity_id
_entity_poly.type
_entity_poly.pdbx_seq_one_letter_code
_entity_poly.pdbx_strand_id
1 'polypeptide(L)'
;MTSHKIHTHFPGRLLMIGFGSIGQGILPLVLRHIGGLSPDRITVVTADDAGRDESEQFGVRFINHPLTRENYRHVLEPLVGRGDFVLNLSVDVSSIALIKLCQEKGALYLDTCIEPWPGGYSDPNIPASRRTNYALREEALELRKACPNGPTAVITHGANPGLVSHFVKQALLDIAADTDVDVAEPGSRDEWAALAQQLGIKVIHIAERDTQVSSRPKEPGEFVNTWSVDGFISEGSQPAELGWGSHERHFPRDGRQHDFGRKNAIFLSQPGCATRVRTWTPLAGNFHGFLITHGEAISISDYLTVKQGDKLAYRPTVHYAYHPADNAVLSVHEFCGRNYHEQERKRIMMGDITAGIDELGVLLAGHKKNAYWYGSQLSTHEARKLAPFNSATSLQVTVAALSGMIYAMENPSVGIVEPDEIDFRRNLEICGPYLGPVVGKYTDWTPVFDRGRLFPEDIDESDPWQFKNVRVI
;
A
#
# COMPACT_ATOMS: atom_id res chain seq x y z
N MET A 1 7.21 33.56 2.02
CA MET A 1 7.44 32.17 1.56
C MET A 1 7.79 31.36 2.80
N THR A 2 6.96 30.43 3.21
CA THR A 2 7.29 29.47 4.27
C THR A 2 8.43 28.60 3.79
N SER A 3 9.57 28.67 4.44
CA SER A 3 10.72 27.81 4.15
C SER A 3 10.31 26.37 4.50
N HIS A 4 10.21 25.50 3.51
CA HIS A 4 10.01 24.07 3.72
C HIS A 4 11.30 23.42 4.23
N LYS A 5 11.17 22.39 5.08
CA LYS A 5 12.32 21.64 5.58
C LYS A 5 12.92 20.81 4.45
N ILE A 6 14.20 20.98 4.17
CA ILE A 6 14.98 20.04 3.35
C ILE A 6 15.36 18.87 4.26
N HIS A 7 14.94 17.65 3.88
CA HIS A 7 15.19 16.44 4.66
C HIS A 7 16.51 15.78 4.30
N THR A 8 16.87 15.81 3.01
CA THR A 8 18.12 15.23 2.51
C THR A 8 18.63 15.99 1.28
N HIS A 9 19.90 15.79 0.90
CA HIS A 9 20.48 16.31 -0.34
C HIS A 9 20.82 15.16 -1.27
N PHE A 10 20.37 15.24 -2.53
CA PHE A 10 20.58 14.23 -3.52
C PHE A 10 21.33 14.78 -4.75
N PRO A 11 22.55 14.32 -5.03
CA PRO A 11 23.35 14.81 -6.14
C PRO A 11 23.05 14.11 -7.48
N GLY A 12 22.28 13.01 -7.47
CA GLY A 12 21.90 12.23 -8.64
C GLY A 12 20.77 12.85 -9.47
N ARG A 13 20.36 12.17 -10.52
CA ARG A 13 19.17 12.50 -11.32
C ARG A 13 17.99 11.65 -10.84
N LEU A 14 16.78 12.16 -11.04
CA LEU A 14 15.54 11.43 -10.79
C LEU A 14 14.90 11.03 -12.12
N LEU A 15 14.71 9.73 -12.32
CA LEU A 15 13.91 9.16 -13.39
C LEU A 15 12.58 8.70 -12.81
N MET A 16 11.48 9.34 -13.22
CA MET A 16 10.11 8.95 -12.83
C MET A 16 9.49 8.14 -13.96
N ILE A 17 9.00 6.95 -13.65
CA ILE A 17 8.27 6.08 -14.57
C ILE A 17 6.79 6.09 -14.18
N GLY A 18 5.94 6.57 -15.10
CA GLY A 18 4.54 6.89 -14.79
C GLY A 18 4.37 8.32 -14.23
N PHE A 19 3.41 9.07 -14.79
CA PHE A 19 3.13 10.46 -14.39
C PHE A 19 1.63 10.76 -14.29
N GLY A 20 0.88 9.78 -13.75
CA GLY A 20 -0.52 9.93 -13.38
C GLY A 20 -0.70 10.79 -12.10
N SER A 21 -1.80 10.59 -11.38
CA SER A 21 -2.13 11.36 -10.18
C SER A 21 -1.01 11.37 -9.12
N ILE A 22 -0.35 10.24 -8.90
CA ILE A 22 0.73 10.15 -7.91
C ILE A 22 2.00 10.84 -8.43
N GLY A 23 2.36 10.66 -9.70
CA GLY A 23 3.54 11.33 -10.30
C GLY A 23 3.41 12.85 -10.28
N GLN A 24 2.25 13.38 -10.63
CA GLN A 24 1.96 14.82 -10.58
C GLN A 24 1.95 15.34 -9.13
N GLY A 25 1.35 14.59 -8.21
CA GLY A 25 1.24 14.97 -6.80
C GLY A 25 2.55 14.93 -6.03
N ILE A 26 3.48 14.01 -6.35
CA ILE A 26 4.77 13.89 -5.65
C ILE A 26 5.81 14.90 -6.13
N LEU A 27 5.76 15.33 -7.38
CA LEU A 27 6.77 16.22 -7.98
C LEU A 27 7.00 17.51 -7.15
N PRO A 28 5.95 18.27 -6.76
CA PRO A 28 6.14 19.45 -5.90
C PRO A 28 6.74 19.11 -4.53
N LEU A 29 6.47 17.93 -3.96
CA LEU A 29 7.03 17.51 -2.68
C LEU A 29 8.52 17.19 -2.81
N VAL A 30 8.91 16.49 -3.86
CA VAL A 30 10.33 16.18 -4.17
C VAL A 30 11.13 17.48 -4.30
N LEU A 31 10.64 18.46 -5.09
CA LEU A 31 11.30 19.75 -5.27
C LEU A 31 11.36 20.60 -3.99
N ARG A 32 10.43 20.41 -3.06
CA ARG A 32 10.39 21.12 -1.77
C ARG A 32 11.34 20.54 -0.73
N HIS A 33 11.54 19.22 -0.73
CA HIS A 33 12.10 18.50 0.41
C HIS A 33 13.43 17.81 0.16
N ILE A 34 13.82 17.64 -1.13
CA ILE A 34 15.09 17.03 -1.52
C ILE A 34 16.00 18.10 -2.11
N GLY A 35 16.99 18.52 -1.35
CA GLY A 35 17.99 19.48 -1.81
C GLY A 35 18.86 18.90 -2.92
N GLY A 36 19.25 19.73 -3.90
CA GLY A 36 20.07 19.31 -5.04
C GLY A 36 19.28 18.73 -6.21
N LEU A 37 18.00 18.40 -6.05
CA LEU A 37 17.11 18.09 -7.17
C LEU A 37 16.49 19.39 -7.71
N SER A 38 16.86 19.73 -8.95
CA SER A 38 16.25 20.81 -9.74
C SER A 38 15.50 20.21 -10.93
N PRO A 39 14.54 20.93 -11.53
CA PRO A 39 13.71 20.39 -12.62
C PRO A 39 14.52 19.81 -13.79
N ASP A 40 15.63 20.42 -14.15
CA ASP A 40 16.55 19.94 -15.22
C ASP A 40 17.21 18.59 -14.93
N ARG A 41 17.17 18.13 -13.66
CA ARG A 41 17.69 16.82 -13.22
C ARG A 41 16.60 15.77 -13.11
N ILE A 42 15.34 16.10 -13.44
CA ILE A 42 14.19 15.21 -13.38
C ILE A 42 13.74 14.87 -14.80
N THR A 43 13.58 13.59 -15.07
CA THR A 43 13.02 13.10 -16.32
C THR A 43 11.81 12.21 -16.03
N VAL A 44 10.71 12.46 -16.70
CA VAL A 44 9.51 11.65 -16.69
C VAL A 44 9.45 10.78 -17.92
N VAL A 45 9.15 9.49 -17.79
CA VAL A 45 8.81 8.56 -18.87
C VAL A 45 7.42 8.00 -18.58
N THR A 46 6.48 8.18 -19.49
CA THR A 46 5.08 7.74 -19.33
C THR A 46 4.51 7.22 -20.65
N ALA A 47 3.38 6.50 -20.57
CA ALA A 47 2.80 5.83 -21.72
C ALA A 47 1.95 6.74 -22.63
N ASP A 48 1.54 7.91 -22.13
CA ASP A 48 0.66 8.85 -22.79
C ASP A 48 1.03 10.31 -22.48
N ASP A 49 0.20 11.24 -22.89
CA ASP A 49 0.41 12.69 -22.67
C ASP A 49 -0.24 13.23 -21.40
N ALA A 50 -0.82 12.36 -20.55
CA ALA A 50 -1.40 12.80 -19.30
C ALA A 50 -0.31 13.39 -18.38
N GLY A 51 -0.55 14.59 -17.84
CA GLY A 51 0.41 15.32 -17.00
C GLY A 51 1.50 16.09 -17.75
N ARG A 52 1.43 16.17 -19.10
CA ARG A 52 2.39 16.97 -19.88
C ARG A 52 2.39 18.44 -19.45
N ASP A 53 1.21 19.04 -19.31
CA ASP A 53 1.07 20.45 -18.93
C ASP A 53 1.66 20.71 -17.54
N GLU A 54 1.44 19.79 -16.60
CA GLU A 54 2.02 19.84 -15.25
C GLU A 54 3.55 19.70 -15.31
N SER A 55 4.07 18.79 -16.12
CA SER A 55 5.52 18.64 -16.28
C SER A 55 6.18 19.89 -16.87
N GLU A 56 5.55 20.51 -17.86
CA GLU A 56 6.01 21.77 -18.47
C GLU A 56 5.95 22.93 -17.47
N GLN A 57 4.90 23.02 -16.65
CA GLN A 57 4.78 24.01 -15.58
C GLN A 57 5.95 23.95 -14.59
N PHE A 58 6.45 22.76 -14.27
CA PHE A 58 7.62 22.57 -13.40
C PHE A 58 8.95 22.60 -14.15
N GLY A 59 8.95 22.60 -15.48
CA GLY A 59 10.16 22.61 -16.30
C GLY A 59 10.93 21.30 -16.28
N VAL A 60 10.25 20.16 -16.04
CA VAL A 60 10.87 18.83 -16.07
C VAL A 60 10.79 18.23 -17.46
N ARG A 61 11.78 17.38 -17.81
CA ARG A 61 11.81 16.70 -19.10
C ARG A 61 10.73 15.62 -19.15
N PHE A 62 9.87 15.66 -20.18
CA PHE A 62 8.79 14.72 -20.40
C PHE A 62 9.02 13.88 -21.66
N ILE A 63 8.94 12.54 -21.51
CA ILE A 63 9.10 11.57 -22.61
C ILE A 63 7.83 10.70 -22.64
N ASN A 64 7.00 10.89 -23.68
CA ASN A 64 5.90 9.99 -23.97
C ASN A 64 6.47 8.78 -24.74
N HIS A 65 6.63 7.66 -24.04
CA HIS A 65 7.10 6.41 -24.62
C HIS A 65 6.61 5.22 -23.78
N PRO A 66 5.61 4.46 -24.25
CA PRO A 66 5.14 3.26 -23.57
C PRO A 66 6.27 2.23 -23.37
N LEU A 67 6.47 1.81 -22.14
CA LEU A 67 7.47 0.78 -21.81
C LEU A 67 6.87 -0.61 -21.96
N THR A 68 7.64 -1.49 -22.60
CA THR A 68 7.31 -2.91 -22.77
C THR A 68 8.48 -3.78 -22.34
N ARG A 69 8.23 -5.07 -22.21
CA ARG A 69 9.27 -6.06 -21.90
C ARG A 69 10.45 -6.00 -22.89
N GLU A 70 10.16 -5.69 -24.15
CA GLU A 70 11.13 -5.68 -25.26
C GLU A 70 11.92 -4.38 -25.32
N ASN A 71 11.33 -3.24 -24.95
CA ASN A 71 11.94 -1.93 -25.18
C ASN A 71 12.48 -1.22 -23.93
N TYR A 72 12.06 -1.60 -22.70
CA TYR A 72 12.36 -0.84 -21.48
C TYR A 72 13.86 -0.58 -21.29
N ARG A 73 14.71 -1.56 -21.57
CA ARG A 73 16.16 -1.37 -21.47
C ARG A 73 16.66 -0.32 -22.45
N HIS A 74 16.28 -0.44 -23.71
CA HIS A 74 16.68 0.51 -24.75
C HIS A 74 16.30 1.96 -24.42
N VAL A 75 15.11 2.14 -23.84
CA VAL A 75 14.58 3.47 -23.44
C VAL A 75 15.25 3.99 -22.18
N LEU A 76 15.40 3.14 -21.14
CA LEU A 76 15.81 3.60 -19.80
C LEU A 76 17.32 3.61 -19.58
N GLU A 77 18.09 2.69 -20.19
CA GLU A 77 19.54 2.63 -19.97
C GLU A 77 20.31 3.92 -20.28
N PRO A 78 19.95 4.72 -21.31
CA PRO A 78 20.57 6.02 -21.52
C PRO A 78 20.20 7.08 -20.47
N LEU A 79 19.12 6.89 -19.74
CA LEU A 79 18.56 7.87 -18.79
C LEU A 79 19.00 7.64 -17.35
N VAL A 80 19.52 6.43 -17.01
CA VAL A 80 19.86 6.06 -15.64
C VAL A 80 21.31 5.61 -15.54
N GLY A 81 22.01 6.07 -14.51
CA GLY A 81 23.39 5.73 -14.20
C GLY A 81 23.63 5.56 -12.71
N ARG A 82 24.89 5.32 -12.35
CA ARG A 82 25.29 5.14 -10.95
C ARG A 82 24.94 6.37 -10.11
N GLY A 83 24.27 6.14 -8.99
CA GLY A 83 23.87 7.20 -8.06
C GLY A 83 22.63 7.99 -8.49
N ASP A 84 21.96 7.63 -9.59
CA ASP A 84 20.64 8.16 -9.94
C ASP A 84 19.55 7.45 -9.14
N PHE A 85 18.33 7.98 -9.20
CA PHE A 85 17.16 7.40 -8.57
C PHE A 85 16.07 7.08 -9.60
N VAL A 86 15.50 5.88 -9.55
CA VAL A 86 14.34 5.47 -10.33
C VAL A 86 13.13 5.39 -9.41
N LEU A 87 12.12 6.22 -9.66
CA LEU A 87 10.83 6.21 -8.99
C LEU A 87 9.80 5.60 -9.94
N ASN A 88 9.32 4.39 -9.63
CA ASN A 88 8.32 3.69 -10.42
C ASN A 88 6.92 3.92 -9.86
N LEU A 89 6.09 4.64 -10.60
CA LEU A 89 4.69 4.94 -10.29
C LEU A 89 3.76 4.46 -11.41
N SER A 90 4.27 3.57 -12.27
CA SER A 90 3.53 3.04 -13.40
C SER A 90 2.77 1.77 -13.04
N VAL A 91 1.68 1.52 -13.76
CA VAL A 91 0.99 0.23 -13.82
C VAL A 91 1.54 -0.54 -15.00
N ASP A 92 1.57 -1.87 -14.93
CA ASP A 92 2.00 -2.76 -16.02
C ASP A 92 3.47 -2.63 -16.47
N VAL A 93 4.34 -2.01 -15.67
CA VAL A 93 5.80 -2.04 -15.88
C VAL A 93 6.46 -2.84 -14.75
N SER A 94 7.08 -3.95 -15.10
CA SER A 94 7.60 -4.91 -14.12
C SER A 94 8.59 -4.30 -13.13
N SER A 95 8.21 -4.23 -11.86
CA SER A 95 9.07 -3.83 -10.75
C SER A 95 10.35 -4.67 -10.69
N ILE A 96 10.24 -5.98 -10.86
CA ILE A 96 11.37 -6.90 -10.86
C ILE A 96 12.39 -6.57 -11.97
N ALA A 97 11.89 -6.24 -13.16
CA ALA A 97 12.77 -5.86 -14.28
C ALA A 97 13.49 -4.54 -14.01
N LEU A 98 12.78 -3.56 -13.43
CA LEU A 98 13.35 -2.26 -13.08
C LEU A 98 14.35 -2.36 -11.91
N ILE A 99 14.06 -3.17 -10.88
CA ILE A 99 14.98 -3.42 -9.77
C ILE A 99 16.28 -4.05 -10.31
N LYS A 100 16.20 -5.07 -11.18
CA LYS A 100 17.38 -5.67 -11.82
C LYS A 100 18.20 -4.63 -12.59
N LEU A 101 17.55 -3.78 -13.37
CA LEU A 101 18.21 -2.69 -14.09
C LEU A 101 18.90 -1.72 -13.13
N CYS A 102 18.25 -1.32 -12.04
CA CYS A 102 18.82 -0.42 -11.04
C CYS A 102 20.02 -1.04 -10.33
N GLN A 103 19.95 -2.34 -9.96
CA GLN A 103 21.09 -3.05 -9.38
C GLN A 103 22.30 -3.08 -10.34
N GLU A 104 22.08 -3.37 -11.62
CA GLU A 104 23.12 -3.37 -12.65
C GLU A 104 23.75 -1.97 -12.88
N LYS A 105 22.93 -0.92 -12.87
CA LYS A 105 23.38 0.46 -13.11
C LYS A 105 23.93 1.15 -11.88
N GLY A 106 23.72 0.62 -10.69
CA GLY A 106 24.08 1.25 -9.42
C GLY A 106 23.15 2.41 -9.06
N ALA A 107 21.88 2.34 -9.43
CA ALA A 107 20.86 3.33 -9.15
C ALA A 107 19.95 2.91 -7.98
N LEU A 108 19.44 3.90 -7.24
CA LEU A 108 18.42 3.70 -6.22
C LEU A 108 17.05 3.47 -6.87
N TYR A 109 16.17 2.80 -6.14
CA TYR A 109 14.83 2.46 -6.65
C TYR A 109 13.76 2.61 -5.56
N LEU A 110 12.55 3.02 -5.98
CA LEU A 110 11.33 2.90 -5.19
C LEU A 110 10.13 2.67 -6.11
N ASP A 111 9.21 1.79 -5.69
CA ASP A 111 7.85 1.71 -6.20
C ASP A 111 6.81 1.84 -5.07
N THR A 112 5.58 2.20 -5.42
CA THR A 112 4.45 2.27 -4.49
C THR A 112 3.63 0.97 -4.48
N CYS A 113 3.76 0.14 -5.51
CA CYS A 113 3.17 -1.18 -5.65
C CYS A 113 4.10 -2.05 -6.50
N ILE A 114 4.17 -3.34 -6.19
CA ILE A 114 4.95 -4.27 -7.01
C ILE A 114 4.14 -4.70 -8.22
N GLU A 115 4.64 -4.39 -9.42
CA GLU A 115 3.92 -4.61 -10.67
C GLU A 115 4.58 -5.69 -11.53
N PRO A 116 3.79 -6.56 -12.20
CA PRO A 116 4.28 -7.40 -13.28
C PRO A 116 4.28 -6.66 -14.62
N TRP A 117 4.69 -7.31 -15.70
CA TRP A 117 4.33 -6.90 -17.06
C TRP A 117 2.83 -7.16 -17.33
N PRO A 118 2.21 -6.49 -18.35
CA PRO A 118 0.80 -6.68 -18.69
C PRO A 118 0.37 -8.15 -18.73
N GLY A 119 -0.78 -8.44 -18.15
CA GLY A 119 -1.33 -9.80 -18.05
C GLY A 119 -0.80 -10.62 -16.87
N GLY A 120 0.25 -10.17 -16.16
CA GLY A 120 0.81 -10.95 -15.05
C GLY A 120 -0.16 -11.24 -13.92
N TYR A 121 -1.14 -10.37 -13.70
CA TYR A 121 -2.21 -10.56 -12.72
C TYR A 121 -3.51 -11.13 -13.29
N SER A 122 -3.79 -10.92 -14.57
CA SER A 122 -5.11 -11.18 -15.18
C SER A 122 -5.13 -12.32 -16.18
N ASP A 123 -3.99 -12.81 -16.71
CA ASP A 123 -3.95 -13.91 -17.67
C ASP A 123 -4.45 -15.21 -17.03
N PRO A 124 -5.59 -15.78 -17.46
CA PRO A 124 -6.15 -17.01 -16.89
C PRO A 124 -5.27 -18.26 -17.13
N ASN A 125 -4.31 -18.20 -18.05
CA ASN A 125 -3.35 -19.27 -18.27
C ASN A 125 -2.25 -19.34 -17.20
N ILE A 126 -2.05 -18.26 -16.44
CA ILE A 126 -1.16 -18.25 -15.28
C ILE A 126 -1.91 -18.81 -14.07
N PRO A 127 -1.37 -19.81 -13.35
CA PRO A 127 -2.01 -20.32 -12.13
C PRO A 127 -2.32 -19.20 -11.13
N ALA A 128 -3.48 -19.24 -10.47
CA ALA A 128 -3.89 -18.21 -9.52
C ALA A 128 -2.84 -17.92 -8.43
N SER A 129 -2.13 -18.95 -7.94
CA SER A 129 -1.03 -18.81 -6.97
C SER A 129 0.18 -18.01 -7.48
N ARG A 130 0.26 -17.76 -8.78
CA ARG A 130 1.34 -16.99 -9.42
C ARG A 130 0.88 -15.60 -9.89
N ARG A 131 -0.41 -15.31 -9.82
CA ARG A 131 -1.03 -14.01 -10.13
C ARG A 131 -1.32 -13.23 -8.84
N THR A 132 -0.37 -13.16 -7.93
CA THR A 132 -0.54 -12.67 -6.56
C THR A 132 0.61 -11.75 -6.19
N ASN A 133 0.36 -10.79 -5.30
CA ASN A 133 1.41 -9.97 -4.71
C ASN A 133 2.44 -10.83 -3.94
N TYR A 134 1.96 -11.92 -3.31
CA TYR A 134 2.85 -12.89 -2.66
C TYR A 134 3.91 -13.44 -3.62
N ALA A 135 3.50 -13.85 -4.83
CA ALA A 135 4.44 -14.43 -5.79
C ALA A 135 5.52 -13.43 -6.24
N LEU A 136 5.14 -12.18 -6.53
CA LEU A 136 6.08 -11.11 -6.91
C LEU A 136 6.97 -10.71 -5.74
N ARG A 137 6.41 -10.64 -4.53
CA ARG A 137 7.19 -10.39 -3.31
C ARG A 137 8.27 -11.46 -3.11
N GLU A 138 7.92 -12.75 -3.24
CA GLU A 138 8.90 -13.83 -3.09
C GLU A 138 10.00 -13.73 -4.17
N GLU A 139 9.68 -13.33 -5.41
CA GLU A 139 10.68 -13.08 -6.45
C GLU A 139 11.62 -11.93 -6.08
N ALA A 140 11.09 -10.82 -5.55
CA ALA A 140 11.90 -9.69 -5.08
C ALA A 140 12.83 -10.10 -3.93
N LEU A 141 12.34 -10.91 -2.99
CA LEU A 141 13.13 -11.40 -1.86
C LEU A 141 14.19 -12.43 -2.26
N GLU A 142 14.00 -13.17 -3.36
CA GLU A 142 15.08 -13.97 -3.95
C GLU A 142 16.17 -13.09 -4.59
N LEU A 143 15.81 -12.00 -5.27
CA LEU A 143 16.78 -11.02 -5.75
C LEU A 143 17.57 -10.38 -4.61
N ARG A 144 16.94 -10.08 -3.49
CA ARG A 144 17.59 -9.56 -2.28
C ARG A 144 18.74 -10.46 -1.81
N LYS A 145 18.54 -11.77 -1.84
CA LYS A 145 19.59 -12.73 -1.45
C LYS A 145 20.81 -12.68 -2.42
N ALA A 146 20.54 -12.41 -3.69
CA ALA A 146 21.60 -12.31 -4.69
C ALA A 146 22.41 -10.99 -4.60
N CYS A 147 21.80 -9.91 -4.07
CA CYS A 147 22.38 -8.58 -4.00
C CYS A 147 22.23 -7.95 -2.60
N PRO A 148 22.78 -8.54 -1.53
CA PRO A 148 22.52 -8.11 -0.15
C PRO A 148 23.01 -6.70 0.20
N ASN A 149 24.03 -6.19 -0.50
CA ASN A 149 24.61 -4.86 -0.32
C ASN A 149 24.55 -4.04 -1.63
N GLY A 150 23.57 -4.32 -2.47
CA GLY A 150 23.35 -3.57 -3.71
C GLY A 150 22.80 -2.17 -3.44
N PRO A 151 22.61 -1.35 -4.49
CA PRO A 151 21.87 -0.09 -4.37
C PRO A 151 20.53 -0.30 -3.69
N THR A 152 20.14 0.65 -2.85
CA THR A 152 18.88 0.53 -2.11
C THR A 152 17.68 0.55 -3.05
N ALA A 153 16.86 -0.47 -2.95
CA ALA A 153 15.57 -0.60 -3.63
C ALA A 153 14.48 -0.78 -2.57
N VAL A 154 13.70 0.29 -2.36
CA VAL A 154 12.53 0.25 -1.47
C VAL A 154 11.34 -0.23 -2.29
N ILE A 155 10.83 -1.40 -1.93
CA ILE A 155 9.68 -1.97 -2.64
C ILE A 155 8.38 -1.69 -1.89
N THR A 156 7.30 -1.43 -2.66
CA THR A 156 5.93 -1.25 -2.14
C THR A 156 5.81 -0.17 -1.05
N HIS A 157 6.31 1.04 -1.31
CA HIS A 157 6.26 2.13 -0.32
C HIS A 157 5.44 3.33 -0.80
N GLY A 158 4.12 3.22 -0.64
CA GLY A 158 3.12 4.28 -0.72
C GLY A 158 2.41 4.46 0.61
N ALA A 159 1.12 4.74 0.59
CA ALA A 159 0.31 4.82 1.82
C ALA A 159 0.01 3.42 2.37
N ASN A 160 -0.53 2.58 1.54
CA ASN A 160 -0.78 1.16 1.70
C ASN A 160 -0.63 0.47 0.32
N PRO A 161 0.45 -0.31 0.17
CA PRO A 161 1.55 -0.61 1.11
C PRO A 161 2.42 0.62 1.45
N GLY A 162 3.07 0.57 2.61
CA GLY A 162 4.08 1.54 3.01
C GLY A 162 3.82 2.19 4.37
N LEU A 163 3.19 3.36 4.40
CA LEU A 163 2.92 4.16 5.61
C LEU A 163 2.24 3.34 6.72
N VAL A 164 1.33 2.44 6.36
CA VAL A 164 0.61 1.60 7.33
C VAL A 164 1.52 0.66 8.12
N SER A 165 2.67 0.23 7.58
CA SER A 165 3.67 -0.53 8.33
C SER A 165 4.25 0.29 9.49
N HIS A 166 4.42 1.59 9.29
CA HIS A 166 4.88 2.52 10.32
C HIS A 166 3.77 2.82 11.35
N PHE A 167 2.51 2.88 10.90
CA PHE A 167 1.36 2.98 11.80
C PHE A 167 1.22 1.76 12.69
N VAL A 168 1.48 0.53 12.19
CA VAL A 168 1.49 -0.69 13.00
C VAL A 168 2.51 -0.59 14.12
N LYS A 169 3.73 -0.14 13.85
CA LYS A 169 4.77 0.02 14.87
C LYS A 169 4.36 1.04 15.95
N GLN A 170 3.84 2.19 15.54
CA GLN A 170 3.36 3.20 16.50
C GLN A 170 2.19 2.66 17.33
N ALA A 171 1.22 2.00 16.70
CA ALA A 171 0.08 1.40 17.40
C ALA A 171 0.50 0.34 18.42
N LEU A 172 1.49 -0.50 18.11
CA LEU A 172 2.05 -1.46 19.07
C LEU A 172 2.64 -0.79 20.31
N LEU A 173 3.36 0.32 20.12
CA LEU A 173 3.93 1.09 21.24
C LEU A 173 2.84 1.78 22.07
N ASP A 174 1.82 2.35 21.43
CA ASP A 174 0.69 2.97 22.12
C ASP A 174 -0.07 1.95 22.97
N ILE A 175 -0.36 0.75 22.40
CA ILE A 175 -1.02 -0.33 23.13
C ILE A 175 -0.14 -0.81 24.29
N ALA A 176 1.17 -0.95 24.11
CA ALA A 176 2.09 -1.35 25.17
C ALA A 176 2.05 -0.37 26.35
N ALA A 177 2.16 0.93 26.06
CA ALA A 177 2.08 1.98 27.08
C ALA A 177 0.73 1.99 27.80
N ASP A 178 -0.38 1.82 27.08
CA ASP A 178 -1.74 1.87 27.61
C ASP A 178 -2.18 0.57 28.34
N THR A 179 -1.40 -0.49 28.23
CA THR A 179 -1.66 -1.78 28.89
C THR A 179 -0.63 -2.15 29.94
N ASP A 180 0.22 -1.17 30.34
CA ASP A 180 1.29 -1.31 31.33
C ASP A 180 2.31 -2.42 30.97
N VAL A 181 2.57 -2.61 29.68
CA VAL A 181 3.64 -3.47 29.19
C VAL A 181 4.92 -2.63 29.08
N ASP A 182 5.77 -2.76 30.08
CA ASP A 182 7.08 -2.09 30.09
C ASP A 182 8.01 -2.80 29.07
N VAL A 183 8.33 -2.09 28.00
CA VAL A 183 9.19 -2.57 26.93
C VAL A 183 10.06 -1.43 26.40
N ALA A 184 11.34 -1.70 26.22
CA ALA A 184 12.18 -0.82 25.42
C ALA A 184 11.68 -0.82 23.96
N GLU A 185 11.86 0.31 23.26
CA GLU A 185 11.49 0.36 21.85
C GLU A 185 12.22 -0.72 21.05
N PRO A 186 11.48 -1.59 20.32
CA PRO A 186 12.11 -2.66 19.56
C PRO A 186 13.03 -2.14 18.46
N GLY A 187 14.26 -2.65 18.39
CA GLY A 187 15.27 -2.30 17.40
C GLY A 187 15.43 -3.32 16.27
N SER A 188 14.76 -4.47 16.37
CA SER A 188 14.85 -5.57 15.42
C SER A 188 13.49 -6.16 15.07
N ARG A 189 13.43 -6.86 13.92
CA ARG A 189 12.24 -7.61 13.50
C ARG A 189 11.74 -8.56 14.62
N ASP A 190 12.66 -9.32 15.22
CA ASP A 190 12.31 -10.30 16.23
C ASP A 190 11.72 -9.65 17.48
N GLU A 191 12.24 -8.51 17.88
CA GLU A 191 11.69 -7.73 19.00
C GLU A 191 10.30 -7.17 18.72
N TRP A 192 10.05 -6.64 17.49
CA TRP A 192 8.72 -6.21 17.06
C TRP A 192 7.71 -7.36 17.05
N ALA A 193 8.12 -8.53 16.52
CA ALA A 193 7.28 -9.73 16.52
C ALA A 193 6.99 -10.22 17.95
N ALA A 194 7.99 -10.21 18.84
CA ALA A 194 7.84 -10.57 20.24
C ALA A 194 6.88 -9.60 20.97
N LEU A 195 6.98 -8.29 20.71
CA LEU A 195 6.06 -7.30 21.27
C LEU A 195 4.62 -7.56 20.81
N ALA A 196 4.39 -7.78 19.53
CA ALA A 196 3.05 -8.06 18.99
C ALA A 196 2.46 -9.36 19.61
N GLN A 197 3.29 -10.40 19.79
CA GLN A 197 2.90 -11.63 20.49
C GLN A 197 2.58 -11.37 21.97
N GLN A 198 3.41 -10.62 22.69
CA GLN A 198 3.22 -10.29 24.10
C GLN A 198 1.94 -9.49 24.34
N LEU A 199 1.62 -8.56 23.45
CA LEU A 199 0.38 -7.79 23.49
C LEU A 199 -0.85 -8.63 23.13
N GLY A 200 -0.68 -9.82 22.54
CA GLY A 200 -1.77 -10.70 22.13
C GLY A 200 -2.49 -10.25 20.86
N ILE A 201 -1.79 -9.54 19.96
CA ILE A 201 -2.36 -9.12 18.69
C ILE A 201 -2.72 -10.35 17.86
N LYS A 202 -3.98 -10.53 17.53
CA LYS A 202 -4.49 -11.62 16.68
C LYS A 202 -4.63 -11.20 15.25
N VAL A 203 -5.23 -10.03 15.01
CA VAL A 203 -5.50 -9.52 13.68
C VAL A 203 -5.04 -8.08 13.54
N ILE A 204 -4.65 -7.73 12.32
CA ILE A 204 -4.38 -6.35 11.88
C ILE A 204 -5.17 -6.13 10.60
N HIS A 205 -6.15 -5.20 10.65
CA HIS A 205 -6.79 -4.72 9.44
C HIS A 205 -6.09 -3.44 9.00
N ILE A 206 -5.67 -3.36 7.76
CA ILE A 206 -5.49 -2.07 7.13
C ILE A 206 -6.92 -1.58 6.85
N ALA A 207 -7.41 -0.67 7.69
CA ALA A 207 -8.81 -0.25 7.71
C ALA A 207 -8.94 1.16 7.13
N GLU A 208 -9.54 1.24 5.94
CA GLU A 208 -9.63 2.47 5.18
C GLU A 208 -11.06 2.76 4.72
N ARG A 209 -11.47 4.01 4.92
CA ARG A 209 -12.76 4.54 4.43
C ARG A 209 -12.53 5.88 3.73
N ASP A 210 -12.65 5.87 2.40
CA ASP A 210 -12.66 7.07 1.59
C ASP A 210 -14.10 7.61 1.45
N THR A 211 -14.31 8.86 1.83
CA THR A 211 -15.60 9.56 1.76
C THR A 211 -15.57 10.72 0.76
N GLN A 212 -14.57 10.80 -0.10
CA GLN A 212 -14.43 11.87 -1.07
C GLN A 212 -15.58 11.87 -2.08
N VAL A 213 -16.15 13.04 -2.32
CA VAL A 213 -17.33 13.24 -3.16
C VAL A 213 -16.97 14.11 -4.36
N SER A 214 -17.31 13.64 -5.56
CA SER A 214 -17.15 14.39 -6.81
C SER A 214 -18.42 15.18 -7.12
N SER A 215 -18.26 16.38 -7.68
CA SER A 215 -19.36 17.15 -8.28
C SER A 215 -19.93 16.49 -9.55
N ARG A 216 -19.19 15.54 -10.12
CA ARG A 216 -19.56 14.79 -11.30
C ARG A 216 -19.90 13.34 -10.94
N PRO A 217 -21.16 12.91 -11.02
CA PRO A 217 -21.55 11.52 -10.74
C PRO A 217 -20.85 10.54 -11.69
N LYS A 218 -20.73 9.29 -11.25
CA LYS A 218 -20.34 8.18 -12.12
C LYS A 218 -21.44 7.92 -13.15
N GLU A 219 -21.06 7.77 -14.40
CA GLU A 219 -21.96 7.41 -15.50
C GLU A 219 -21.89 5.89 -15.82
N PRO A 220 -22.93 5.29 -16.42
CA PRO A 220 -22.86 3.92 -16.95
C PRO A 220 -21.69 3.77 -17.95
N GLY A 221 -20.97 2.65 -17.90
CA GLY A 221 -19.81 2.40 -18.75
C GLY A 221 -18.57 3.23 -18.41
N GLU A 222 -18.56 3.86 -17.23
CA GLU A 222 -17.42 4.62 -16.70
C GLU A 222 -16.90 3.96 -15.42
N PHE A 223 -15.60 3.70 -15.31
CA PHE A 223 -14.97 3.37 -14.04
C PHE A 223 -14.34 4.62 -13.43
N VAL A 224 -14.72 4.95 -12.20
CA VAL A 224 -14.27 6.16 -11.49
C VAL A 224 -13.55 5.77 -10.22
N ASN A 225 -12.42 6.43 -9.92
CA ASN A 225 -11.69 6.22 -8.67
C ASN A 225 -11.00 7.52 -8.23
N THR A 226 -10.51 7.60 -6.99
CA THR A 226 -9.73 8.72 -6.42
C THR A 226 -8.23 8.63 -6.69
N TRP A 227 -7.78 7.50 -7.20
CA TRP A 227 -6.40 7.22 -7.63
C TRP A 227 -6.43 6.37 -8.92
N SER A 228 -5.36 5.73 -9.34
CA SER A 228 -5.28 4.97 -10.61
C SER A 228 -6.47 4.02 -10.78
N VAL A 229 -7.22 4.18 -11.88
CA VAL A 229 -8.31 3.26 -12.23
C VAL A 229 -7.75 1.91 -12.67
N ASP A 230 -6.69 1.92 -13.51
CA ASP A 230 -6.05 0.70 -13.98
C ASP A 230 -5.44 -0.10 -12.83
N GLY A 231 -4.76 0.59 -11.90
CA GLY A 231 -4.25 -0.02 -10.68
C GLY A 231 -5.36 -0.66 -9.85
N PHE A 232 -6.47 0.03 -9.63
CA PHE A 232 -7.58 -0.52 -8.85
C PHE A 232 -8.26 -1.72 -9.52
N ILE A 233 -8.45 -1.69 -10.83
CA ILE A 233 -8.99 -2.84 -11.60
C ILE A 233 -8.03 -4.02 -11.50
N SER A 234 -6.73 -3.79 -11.65
CA SER A 234 -5.68 -4.81 -11.56
C SER A 234 -5.68 -5.47 -10.18
N GLU A 235 -5.59 -4.69 -9.10
CA GLU A 235 -5.60 -5.19 -7.72
C GLU A 235 -6.93 -5.87 -7.35
N GLY A 236 -8.05 -5.27 -7.77
CA GLY A 236 -9.39 -5.81 -7.52
C GLY A 236 -9.65 -7.14 -8.23
N SER A 237 -9.01 -7.38 -9.37
CA SER A 237 -9.16 -8.60 -10.17
C SER A 237 -8.27 -9.75 -9.70
N GLN A 238 -7.24 -9.47 -8.92
CA GLN A 238 -6.37 -10.50 -8.35
C GLN A 238 -7.13 -11.38 -7.35
N PRO A 239 -6.68 -12.62 -7.10
CA PRO A 239 -7.18 -13.39 -5.97
C PRO A 239 -7.07 -12.58 -4.69
N ALA A 240 -8.13 -12.54 -3.87
CA ALA A 240 -8.05 -11.91 -2.56
C ALA A 240 -6.97 -12.61 -1.73
N GLU A 241 -6.01 -11.86 -1.17
CA GLU A 241 -4.92 -12.39 -0.37
C GLU A 241 -4.93 -11.81 1.05
N LEU A 242 -4.40 -12.58 1.98
CA LEU A 242 -4.20 -12.14 3.35
C LEU A 242 -3.06 -12.91 4.02
N GLY A 243 -2.36 -12.24 4.93
CA GLY A 243 -1.47 -12.91 5.88
C GLY A 243 -2.28 -13.83 6.78
N TRP A 244 -1.85 -15.08 6.97
CA TRP A 244 -2.61 -16.10 7.68
C TRP A 244 -2.06 -16.34 9.09
N GLY A 245 -2.86 -15.97 10.09
CA GLY A 245 -2.47 -16.00 11.51
C GLY A 245 -2.40 -17.41 12.12
N SER A 246 -1.55 -17.53 13.14
CA SER A 246 -1.39 -18.79 13.88
C SER A 246 -2.58 -19.14 14.80
N HIS A 247 -3.46 -18.18 15.09
CA HIS A 247 -4.66 -18.37 15.91
C HIS A 247 -5.86 -18.86 15.11
N GLU A 248 -5.78 -18.86 13.77
CA GLU A 248 -6.89 -19.24 12.89
C GLU A 248 -7.20 -20.74 12.98
N ARG A 249 -8.47 -21.06 13.20
CA ARG A 249 -8.98 -22.43 13.33
C ARG A 249 -9.84 -22.87 12.17
N HIS A 250 -10.34 -21.93 11.37
CA HIS A 250 -11.30 -22.17 10.30
C HIS A 250 -10.72 -21.78 8.94
N PHE A 251 -10.05 -22.73 8.28
CA PHE A 251 -9.52 -22.49 6.94
C PHE A 251 -10.67 -22.32 5.94
N PRO A 252 -10.69 -21.24 5.10
CA PRO A 252 -11.78 -21.00 4.15
C PRO A 252 -11.89 -22.12 3.11
N ARG A 253 -13.12 -22.50 2.73
CA ARG A 253 -13.35 -23.56 1.72
C ARG A 253 -12.71 -23.25 0.36
N ASP A 254 -12.73 -21.98 -0.04
CA ASP A 254 -12.11 -21.44 -1.24
C ASP A 254 -10.69 -20.90 -1.00
N GLY A 255 -10.17 -21.03 0.23
CA GLY A 255 -8.79 -20.71 0.57
C GLY A 255 -7.79 -21.67 -0.04
N ARG A 256 -6.62 -21.15 -0.41
CA ARG A 256 -5.50 -21.92 -0.94
C ARG A 256 -4.21 -21.44 -0.30
N GLN A 257 -3.32 -22.35 0.04
CA GLN A 257 -1.97 -22.03 0.52
C GLN A 257 -1.00 -22.06 -0.65
N HIS A 258 0.03 -21.20 -0.57
CA HIS A 258 1.17 -21.29 -1.46
C HIS A 258 2.06 -22.48 -1.10
N ASP A 259 2.56 -23.17 -2.11
CA ASP A 259 3.49 -24.33 -1.98
C ASP A 259 4.97 -23.91 -1.99
N PHE A 260 5.25 -22.63 -2.20
CA PHE A 260 6.58 -22.03 -2.29
C PHE A 260 6.74 -20.85 -1.32
N GLY A 261 7.96 -20.35 -1.19
CA GLY A 261 8.30 -19.18 -0.39
C GLY A 261 8.07 -19.37 1.11
N ARG A 262 7.73 -18.28 1.81
CA ARG A 262 7.57 -18.21 3.27
C ARG A 262 6.31 -18.84 3.81
N LYS A 263 5.30 -19.06 2.98
CA LYS A 263 3.99 -19.68 3.32
C LYS A 263 3.26 -18.96 4.47
N ASN A 264 3.42 -17.65 4.54
CA ASN A 264 2.83 -16.81 5.58
C ASN A 264 1.47 -16.22 5.17
N ALA A 265 1.04 -16.42 3.94
CA ALA A 265 -0.22 -15.92 3.40
C ALA A 265 -1.03 -17.03 2.74
N ILE A 266 -2.32 -16.76 2.59
CA ILE A 266 -3.24 -17.55 1.77
C ILE A 266 -3.89 -16.65 0.73
N PHE A 267 -4.43 -17.25 -0.34
CA PHE A 267 -5.30 -16.56 -1.29
C PHE A 267 -6.63 -17.28 -1.43
N LEU A 268 -7.67 -16.52 -1.79
CA LEU A 268 -9.01 -17.06 -2.03
C LEU A 268 -9.19 -17.29 -3.54
N SER A 269 -9.98 -18.31 -3.89
CA SER A 269 -10.32 -18.62 -5.29
C SER A 269 -11.42 -17.67 -5.82
N GLN A 270 -11.31 -16.37 -5.48
CA GLN A 270 -12.19 -15.30 -5.97
C GLN A 270 -11.46 -13.97 -5.92
N PRO A 271 -11.85 -12.98 -6.75
CA PRO A 271 -11.18 -11.68 -6.79
C PRO A 271 -11.46 -10.84 -5.54
N GLY A 272 -10.52 -9.95 -5.21
CA GLY A 272 -10.64 -9.03 -4.08
C GLY A 272 -11.87 -8.13 -4.18
N CYS A 273 -12.17 -7.61 -5.37
CA CYS A 273 -13.35 -6.76 -5.60
C CYS A 273 -14.70 -7.46 -5.38
N ALA A 274 -14.75 -8.80 -5.33
CA ALA A 274 -15.92 -9.60 -5.00
C ALA A 274 -15.91 -10.15 -3.56
N THR A 275 -14.85 -9.90 -2.80
CA THR A 275 -14.72 -10.35 -1.40
C THR A 275 -14.98 -9.20 -0.45
N ARG A 276 -15.80 -9.43 0.59
CA ARG A 276 -16.12 -8.44 1.62
C ARG A 276 -15.65 -8.91 2.98
N VAL A 277 -15.20 -7.94 3.78
CA VAL A 277 -14.78 -8.14 5.18
C VAL A 277 -15.38 -7.07 6.08
N ARG A 278 -15.62 -7.41 7.35
CA ARG A 278 -16.08 -6.50 8.38
C ARG A 278 -14.88 -5.80 8.99
N THR A 279 -14.99 -4.50 9.20
CA THR A 279 -13.97 -3.69 9.84
C THR A 279 -14.58 -2.48 10.56
N TRP A 280 -13.72 -1.66 11.14
CA TRP A 280 -14.12 -0.47 11.89
C TRP A 280 -13.08 0.64 11.72
N THR A 281 -13.57 1.89 11.62
CA THR A 281 -12.74 3.10 11.72
C THR A 281 -13.43 4.15 12.62
N PRO A 282 -12.70 5.10 13.21
CA PRO A 282 -13.28 6.07 14.14
C PRO A 282 -14.43 6.92 13.57
N LEU A 283 -14.35 7.34 12.31
CA LEU A 283 -15.37 8.20 11.70
C LEU A 283 -16.52 7.43 11.06
N ALA A 284 -16.25 6.26 10.51
CA ALA A 284 -17.27 5.46 9.84
C ALA A 284 -17.99 4.48 10.79
N GLY A 285 -17.39 4.14 11.95
CA GLY A 285 -17.85 3.03 12.77
C GLY A 285 -17.62 1.69 12.08
N ASN A 286 -18.54 0.75 12.23
CA ASN A 286 -18.47 -0.58 11.63
C ASN A 286 -19.04 -0.57 10.19
N PHE A 287 -18.30 -1.16 9.27
CA PHE A 287 -18.69 -1.26 7.86
C PHE A 287 -18.14 -2.52 7.18
N HIS A 288 -18.59 -2.77 5.95
CA HIS A 288 -18.03 -3.78 5.08
C HIS A 288 -17.06 -3.13 4.08
N GLY A 289 -15.80 -3.52 4.13
CA GLY A 289 -14.79 -3.19 3.12
C GLY A 289 -14.62 -4.31 2.09
N PHE A 290 -14.02 -3.98 0.96
CA PHE A 290 -13.47 -4.97 0.03
C PHE A 290 -12.16 -5.53 0.59
N LEU A 291 -11.95 -6.84 0.44
CA LEU A 291 -10.66 -7.46 0.70
C LEU A 291 -9.81 -7.39 -0.57
N ILE A 292 -9.29 -6.21 -0.86
CA ILE A 292 -8.37 -6.03 -1.98
C ILE A 292 -7.02 -6.65 -1.61
N THR A 293 -6.34 -7.27 -2.58
CA THR A 293 -5.00 -7.79 -2.36
C THR A 293 -4.00 -6.65 -2.26
N HIS A 294 -3.17 -6.65 -1.22
CA HIS A 294 -2.13 -5.66 -1.01
C HIS A 294 -0.89 -6.29 -0.36
N GLY A 295 0.30 -5.78 -0.76
CA GLY A 295 1.58 -6.33 -0.33
C GLY A 295 1.81 -6.29 1.17
N GLU A 296 1.34 -5.25 1.86
CA GLU A 296 1.51 -5.08 3.31
C GLU A 296 0.77 -6.14 4.14
N ALA A 297 -0.36 -6.66 3.64
CA ALA A 297 -1.04 -7.78 4.31
C ALA A 297 -0.12 -9.00 4.46
N ILE A 298 0.78 -9.17 3.50
CA ILE A 298 1.74 -10.27 3.44
C ILE A 298 3.01 -9.92 4.22
N SER A 299 3.57 -8.72 3.99
CA SER A 299 4.85 -8.31 4.58
C SER A 299 4.75 -8.09 6.09
N ILE A 300 3.71 -7.40 6.60
CA ILE A 300 3.46 -7.21 8.03
C ILE A 300 3.27 -8.56 8.74
N SER A 301 2.46 -9.46 8.15
CA SER A 301 2.25 -10.80 8.70
C SER A 301 3.55 -11.61 8.80
N ASP A 302 4.39 -11.54 7.76
CA ASP A 302 5.72 -12.15 7.77
C ASP A 302 6.65 -11.48 8.78
N TYR A 303 6.70 -10.15 8.80
CA TYR A 303 7.56 -9.36 9.68
C TYR A 303 7.29 -9.63 11.16
N LEU A 304 6.02 -9.78 11.55
CA LEU A 304 5.60 -10.06 12.92
C LEU A 304 5.53 -11.55 13.25
N THR A 305 6.15 -12.42 12.45
CA THR A 305 6.18 -13.86 12.68
C THR A 305 7.24 -14.26 13.72
N VAL A 306 6.83 -14.95 14.78
CA VAL A 306 7.73 -15.59 15.76
C VAL A 306 7.82 -17.09 15.48
N LYS A 307 9.03 -17.62 15.39
CA LYS A 307 9.31 -19.06 15.25
C LYS A 307 10.06 -19.59 16.48
N GLN A 308 9.79 -20.83 16.84
CA GLN A 308 10.56 -21.60 17.83
C GLN A 308 11.18 -22.80 17.09
N GLY A 309 12.44 -22.65 16.67
CA GLY A 309 13.03 -23.53 15.68
C GLY A 309 12.27 -23.41 14.35
N ASP A 310 11.86 -24.56 13.79
CA ASP A 310 11.06 -24.59 12.54
C ASP A 310 9.56 -24.43 12.75
N LYS A 311 9.09 -24.39 14.02
CA LYS A 311 7.65 -24.31 14.32
C LYS A 311 7.20 -22.85 14.39
N LEU A 312 6.06 -22.56 13.76
CA LEU A 312 5.36 -21.30 13.91
C LEU A 312 4.81 -21.19 15.35
N ALA A 313 5.30 -20.23 16.13
CA ALA A 313 4.82 -19.95 17.47
C ALA A 313 3.74 -18.86 17.47
N TYR A 314 3.92 -17.82 16.65
CA TYR A 314 2.97 -16.70 16.53
C TYR A 314 3.07 -16.05 15.15
N ARG A 315 1.93 -15.61 14.67
CA ARG A 315 1.76 -14.72 13.50
C ARG A 315 0.35 -14.14 13.53
N PRO A 316 0.16 -12.84 13.31
CA PRO A 316 -1.17 -12.25 13.18
C PRO A 316 -1.78 -12.53 11.80
N THR A 317 -3.11 -12.61 11.72
CA THR A 317 -3.83 -12.45 10.45
C THR A 317 -3.79 -10.99 10.06
N VAL A 318 -3.41 -10.69 8.80
CA VAL A 318 -3.34 -9.33 8.29
C VAL A 318 -4.07 -9.24 6.97
N HIS A 319 -4.93 -8.23 6.79
CA HIS A 319 -5.62 -8.01 5.53
C HIS A 319 -6.03 -6.55 5.35
N TYR A 320 -6.21 -6.16 4.08
CA TYR A 320 -6.80 -4.89 3.73
C TYR A 320 -8.33 -4.96 3.80
N ALA A 321 -8.95 -3.92 4.33
CA ALA A 321 -10.39 -3.74 4.43
C ALA A 321 -10.73 -2.34 3.91
N TYR A 322 -10.95 -2.23 2.62
CA TYR A 322 -11.07 -0.98 1.90
C TYR A 322 -12.50 -0.65 1.51
N HIS A 323 -12.97 0.51 1.90
CA HIS A 323 -14.19 1.08 1.33
C HIS A 323 -13.83 2.36 0.56
N PRO A 324 -13.67 2.26 -0.77
CA PRO A 324 -13.34 3.41 -1.60
C PRO A 324 -14.51 4.43 -1.64
N ALA A 325 -14.26 5.58 -2.25
CA ALA A 325 -15.30 6.58 -2.48
C ALA A 325 -16.53 5.97 -3.18
N ASP A 326 -17.73 6.47 -2.87
CA ASP A 326 -19.00 5.86 -3.31
C ASP A 326 -19.09 5.70 -4.84
N ASN A 327 -18.54 6.65 -5.61
CA ASN A 327 -18.46 6.52 -7.07
C ASN A 327 -17.56 5.34 -7.52
N ALA A 328 -16.51 5.05 -6.78
CA ALA A 328 -15.66 3.89 -7.04
C ALA A 328 -16.36 2.58 -6.63
N VAL A 329 -17.10 2.57 -5.53
CA VAL A 329 -17.95 1.41 -5.15
C VAL A 329 -18.95 1.08 -6.25
N LEU A 330 -19.65 2.08 -6.81
CA LEU A 330 -20.56 1.89 -7.93
C LEU A 330 -19.85 1.37 -9.18
N SER A 331 -18.60 1.82 -9.42
CA SER A 331 -17.78 1.36 -10.54
C SER A 331 -17.39 -0.10 -10.40
N VAL A 332 -17.01 -0.54 -9.19
CA VAL A 332 -16.72 -1.93 -8.87
C VAL A 332 -17.97 -2.81 -9.01
N HIS A 333 -19.14 -2.34 -8.57
CA HIS A 333 -20.40 -3.09 -8.73
C HIS A 333 -20.73 -3.30 -10.22
N GLU A 334 -20.56 -2.27 -11.07
CA GLU A 334 -20.76 -2.43 -12.51
C GLU A 334 -19.73 -3.39 -13.12
N PHE A 335 -18.45 -3.28 -12.73
CA PHE A 335 -17.37 -4.18 -13.17
C PHE A 335 -17.68 -5.65 -12.84
N CYS A 336 -18.09 -5.92 -11.60
CA CYS A 336 -18.54 -7.26 -11.20
C CYS A 336 -19.77 -7.72 -11.97
N GLY A 337 -20.78 -6.82 -12.16
CA GLY A 337 -22.00 -7.10 -12.93
C GLY A 337 -21.72 -7.36 -14.41
N ARG A 338 -20.62 -6.86 -14.96
CA ARG A 338 -20.13 -7.12 -16.33
C ARG A 338 -19.24 -8.37 -16.41
N ASN A 339 -19.24 -9.23 -15.40
CA ASN A 339 -18.36 -10.40 -15.30
C ASN A 339 -16.86 -10.05 -15.45
N TYR A 340 -16.44 -8.97 -14.81
CA TYR A 340 -15.08 -8.43 -14.81
C TYR A 340 -14.58 -7.96 -16.19
N HIS A 341 -15.50 -7.61 -17.11
CA HIS A 341 -15.15 -6.83 -18.30
C HIS A 341 -15.09 -5.36 -17.95
N GLU A 342 -13.97 -4.73 -18.30
CA GLU A 342 -13.72 -3.32 -18.00
C GLU A 342 -14.76 -2.40 -18.65
N GLN A 343 -15.01 -1.27 -18.00
CA GLN A 343 -15.80 -0.18 -18.57
C GLN A 343 -15.02 0.50 -19.69
N GLU A 344 -15.73 1.06 -20.66
CA GLU A 344 -15.15 1.70 -21.84
C GLU A 344 -14.43 3.01 -21.53
N ARG A 345 -14.83 3.67 -20.42
CA ARG A 345 -14.27 4.96 -19.97
C ARG A 345 -13.68 4.82 -18.58
N LYS A 346 -12.56 5.50 -18.38
CA LYS A 346 -11.85 5.55 -17.09
C LYS A 346 -11.70 7.01 -16.66
N ARG A 347 -11.95 7.31 -15.39
CA ARG A 347 -11.80 8.66 -14.84
C ARG A 347 -11.25 8.64 -13.44
N ILE A 348 -10.16 9.37 -13.23
CA ILE A 348 -9.64 9.67 -11.90
C ILE A 348 -10.32 10.94 -11.39
N MET A 349 -10.93 10.90 -10.22
CA MET A 349 -11.46 12.08 -9.54
C MET A 349 -10.29 12.91 -9.00
N MET A 350 -10.17 14.13 -9.46
CA MET A 350 -9.11 15.07 -9.06
C MET A 350 -9.70 16.44 -8.73
N GLY A 351 -9.73 17.35 -9.70
CA GLY A 351 -10.24 18.71 -9.54
C GLY A 351 -11.74 18.78 -9.24
N ASP A 352 -12.49 17.74 -9.61
CA ASP A 352 -13.93 17.60 -9.40
C ASP A 352 -14.32 17.10 -7.99
N ILE A 353 -13.36 16.71 -7.14
CA ILE A 353 -13.65 16.39 -5.72
C ILE A 353 -14.01 17.68 -4.98
N THR A 354 -15.17 17.70 -4.34
CA THR A 354 -15.70 18.88 -3.64
C THR A 354 -15.55 18.83 -2.13
N ALA A 355 -15.52 17.62 -1.56
CA ALA A 355 -15.42 17.37 -0.12
C ALA A 355 -14.99 15.93 0.15
N GLY A 356 -14.75 15.62 1.42
CA GLY A 356 -14.50 14.28 1.91
C GLY A 356 -13.16 14.15 2.61
N ILE A 357 -13.03 13.02 3.28
CA ILE A 357 -11.88 12.61 4.08
C ILE A 357 -11.48 11.23 3.61
N ASP A 358 -10.18 11.00 3.50
CA ASP A 358 -9.65 9.65 3.44
C ASP A 358 -9.14 9.26 4.83
N GLU A 359 -9.84 8.31 5.44
CA GLU A 359 -9.55 7.78 6.76
C GLU A 359 -8.77 6.48 6.60
N LEU A 360 -7.45 6.58 6.61
CA LEU A 360 -6.52 5.47 6.41
C LEU A 360 -5.77 5.15 7.69
N GLY A 361 -5.87 3.92 8.16
CA GLY A 361 -5.15 3.47 9.35
C GLY A 361 -5.08 1.96 9.51
N VAL A 362 -4.61 1.55 10.69
CA VAL A 362 -4.48 0.15 11.06
C VAL A 362 -5.31 -0.13 12.30
N LEU A 363 -6.12 -1.19 12.27
CA LEU A 363 -6.88 -1.68 13.41
C LEU A 363 -6.20 -2.95 13.94
N LEU A 364 -5.54 -2.83 15.10
CA LEU A 364 -4.91 -3.95 15.80
C LEU A 364 -5.88 -4.50 16.84
N ALA A 365 -6.16 -5.80 16.80
CA ALA A 365 -7.14 -6.40 17.70
C ALA A 365 -6.71 -7.74 18.28
N GLY A 366 -7.38 -8.13 19.39
CA GLY A 366 -7.09 -9.31 20.19
C GLY A 366 -6.35 -9.04 21.50
N HIS A 367 -5.87 -7.81 21.69
CA HIS A 367 -5.15 -7.40 22.89
C HIS A 367 -6.10 -7.11 24.09
N LYS A 368 -5.54 -6.85 25.27
CA LYS A 368 -6.25 -6.66 26.55
C LYS A 368 -7.38 -5.60 26.51
N LYS A 369 -7.25 -4.55 25.66
CA LYS A 369 -8.26 -3.49 25.46
C LYS A 369 -9.08 -3.68 24.18
N ASN A 370 -9.24 -4.90 23.70
CA ASN A 370 -10.00 -5.36 22.55
C ASN A 370 -9.40 -4.95 21.20
N ALA A 371 -9.63 -3.72 20.72
CA ALA A 371 -9.11 -3.24 19.45
C ALA A 371 -8.71 -1.77 19.51
N TYR A 372 -7.66 -1.40 18.75
CA TYR A 372 -7.10 -0.06 18.66
C TYR A 372 -6.85 0.30 17.20
N TRP A 373 -7.45 1.40 16.76
CA TRP A 373 -7.19 1.98 15.44
C TRP A 373 -6.24 3.15 15.55
N TYR A 374 -5.23 3.20 14.69
CA TYR A 374 -4.28 4.30 14.57
C TYR A 374 -4.11 4.69 13.11
N GLY A 375 -4.26 5.98 12.79
CA GLY A 375 -4.16 6.41 11.40
C GLY A 375 -4.47 7.89 11.17
N SER A 376 -4.48 8.25 9.89
CA SER A 376 -4.69 9.57 9.32
C SER A 376 -6.16 9.81 8.98
N GLN A 377 -6.63 11.04 9.19
CA GLN A 377 -7.96 11.51 8.81
C GLN A 377 -7.80 12.77 7.95
N LEU A 378 -7.22 12.61 6.76
CA LEU A 378 -6.88 13.72 5.88
C LEU A 378 -8.09 14.14 5.03
N SER A 379 -8.46 15.41 5.06
CA SER A 379 -9.48 15.96 4.17
C SER A 379 -8.89 16.42 2.83
N THR A 380 -9.68 16.32 1.74
CA THR A 380 -9.29 16.86 0.43
C THR A 380 -8.95 18.36 0.49
N HIS A 381 -9.68 19.11 1.34
CA HIS A 381 -9.44 20.54 1.51
C HIS A 381 -8.05 20.83 2.12
N GLU A 382 -7.64 20.07 3.13
CA GLU A 382 -6.30 20.16 3.71
C GLU A 382 -5.22 19.69 2.74
N ALA A 383 -5.46 18.56 2.06
CA ALA A 383 -4.52 18.03 1.08
C ALA A 383 -4.16 19.06 0.00
N ARG A 384 -5.16 19.73 -0.57
CA ARG A 384 -4.97 20.77 -1.58
C ARG A 384 -4.23 22.00 -1.08
N LYS A 385 -4.40 22.36 0.21
CA LYS A 385 -3.64 23.46 0.84
C LYS A 385 -2.17 23.10 1.06
N LEU A 386 -1.91 21.84 1.41
CA LEU A 386 -0.57 21.35 1.74
C LEU A 386 0.26 21.13 0.47
N ALA A 387 -0.33 20.50 -0.56
CA ALA A 387 0.36 20.23 -1.81
C ALA A 387 -0.60 20.28 -3.01
N PRO A 388 -0.23 21.00 -4.10
CA PRO A 388 -1.03 21.02 -5.33
C PRO A 388 -1.09 19.62 -5.97
N PHE A 389 -2.06 19.41 -6.85
CA PHE A 389 -2.28 18.18 -7.61
C PHE A 389 -2.55 16.95 -6.74
N ASN A 390 -3.00 17.14 -5.47
CA ASN A 390 -3.33 16.05 -4.57
C ASN A 390 -4.80 16.09 -4.12
N SER A 391 -5.39 14.92 -4.02
CA SER A 391 -6.57 14.61 -3.21
C SER A 391 -6.13 14.17 -1.81
N ALA A 392 -7.07 13.82 -0.92
CA ALA A 392 -6.72 13.24 0.37
C ALA A 392 -5.93 11.93 0.20
N THR A 393 -6.43 11.00 -0.61
CA THR A 393 -5.79 9.71 -0.90
C THR A 393 -4.42 9.88 -1.53
N SER A 394 -4.31 10.69 -2.61
CA SER A 394 -3.04 10.83 -3.30
C SER A 394 -1.96 11.51 -2.47
N LEU A 395 -2.30 12.44 -1.55
CA LEU A 395 -1.30 13.07 -0.69
C LEU A 395 -0.71 12.08 0.33
N GLN A 396 -1.52 11.18 0.90
CA GLN A 396 -1.01 10.13 1.78
C GLN A 396 -0.02 9.22 1.03
N VAL A 397 -0.31 8.85 -0.22
CA VAL A 397 0.60 8.05 -1.06
C VAL A 397 1.87 8.83 -1.40
N THR A 398 1.75 10.09 -1.85
CA THR A 398 2.88 10.86 -2.35
C THR A 398 3.87 11.23 -1.25
N VAL A 399 3.37 11.57 -0.04
CA VAL A 399 4.27 11.87 1.08
C VAL A 399 4.96 10.61 1.61
N ALA A 400 4.28 9.48 1.61
CA ALA A 400 4.88 8.20 1.98
C ALA A 400 5.95 7.77 0.97
N ALA A 401 5.67 7.87 -0.34
CA ALA A 401 6.68 7.63 -1.36
C ALA A 401 7.90 8.57 -1.22
N LEU A 402 7.67 9.87 -0.93
CA LEU A 402 8.73 10.82 -0.63
C LEU A 402 9.59 10.34 0.55
N SER A 403 8.98 9.88 1.64
CA SER A 403 9.73 9.41 2.82
C SER A 403 10.55 8.16 2.53
N GLY A 404 10.04 7.22 1.73
CA GLY A 404 10.79 6.07 1.24
C GLY A 404 11.96 6.45 0.32
N MET A 405 11.77 7.46 -0.55
CA MET A 405 12.86 8.03 -1.35
C MET A 405 13.96 8.61 -0.48
N ILE A 406 13.59 9.40 0.55
CA ILE A 406 14.54 10.00 1.49
C ILE A 406 15.31 8.89 2.22
N TYR A 407 14.63 7.86 2.70
CA TYR A 407 15.29 6.70 3.31
C TYR A 407 16.32 6.05 2.37
N ALA A 408 15.98 5.80 1.11
CA ALA A 408 16.90 5.21 0.15
C ALA A 408 18.10 6.11 -0.14
N MET A 409 17.92 7.44 -0.16
CA MET A 409 19.00 8.40 -0.34
C MET A 409 19.92 8.49 0.90
N GLU A 410 19.36 8.39 2.11
CA GLU A 410 20.10 8.36 3.37
C GLU A 410 20.84 7.02 3.59
N ASN A 411 20.34 5.92 2.96
CA ASN A 411 20.85 4.56 3.09
C ASN A 411 21.11 3.91 1.71
N PRO A 412 22.07 4.38 0.92
CA PRO A 412 22.14 4.08 -0.51
C PRO A 412 22.62 2.67 -0.89
N SER A 413 22.96 1.80 0.07
CA SER A 413 23.59 0.48 -0.20
C SER A 413 23.12 -0.63 0.75
N VAL A 414 21.82 -0.65 1.07
CA VAL A 414 21.24 -1.69 1.94
C VAL A 414 20.51 -2.79 1.16
N GLY A 415 20.57 -2.74 -0.18
CA GLY A 415 19.89 -3.71 -1.04
C GLY A 415 18.37 -3.51 -1.09
N ILE A 416 17.62 -4.58 -1.33
CA ILE A 416 16.16 -4.53 -1.41
C ILE A 416 15.58 -4.54 0.01
N VAL A 417 14.70 -3.59 0.33
CA VAL A 417 14.05 -3.45 1.65
C VAL A 417 12.54 -3.26 1.51
N GLU A 418 11.82 -3.77 2.51
CA GLU A 418 10.36 -3.58 2.65
C GLU A 418 10.07 -2.46 3.68
N PRO A 419 8.88 -1.83 3.64
CA PRO A 419 8.49 -0.75 4.57
C PRO A 419 8.64 -1.14 6.04
N ASP A 420 8.35 -2.41 6.37
CA ASP A 420 8.43 -2.94 7.73
C ASP A 420 9.86 -2.86 8.32
N GLU A 421 10.88 -2.79 7.48
CA GLU A 421 12.30 -2.76 7.87
C GLU A 421 12.85 -1.35 8.03
N ILE A 422 12.08 -0.33 7.59
CA ILE A 422 12.49 1.08 7.61
C ILE A 422 12.27 1.68 9.00
N ASP A 423 13.06 2.71 9.35
CA ASP A 423 12.88 3.50 10.56
C ASP A 423 11.52 4.24 10.51
N PHE A 424 10.58 3.74 11.33
CA PHE A 424 9.22 4.27 11.35
C PHE A 424 9.15 5.68 11.92
N ARG A 425 10.01 6.06 12.88
CA ARG A 425 10.01 7.39 13.47
C ARG A 425 10.43 8.44 12.45
N ARG A 426 11.51 8.14 11.72
CA ARG A 426 11.98 9.02 10.64
C ARG A 426 10.92 9.16 9.55
N ASN A 427 10.26 8.05 9.20
CA ASN A 427 9.18 8.06 8.23
C ASN A 427 8.00 8.93 8.70
N LEU A 428 7.50 8.72 9.92
CA LEU A 428 6.39 9.49 10.49
C LEU A 428 6.75 10.97 10.71
N GLU A 429 8.01 11.30 11.01
CA GLU A 429 8.49 12.69 11.06
C GLU A 429 8.32 13.40 9.71
N ILE A 430 8.66 12.72 8.60
CA ILE A 430 8.55 13.27 7.24
C ILE A 430 7.08 13.37 6.82
N CYS A 431 6.30 12.32 7.06
CA CYS A 431 4.92 12.22 6.61
C CYS A 431 3.95 13.08 7.43
N GLY A 432 4.17 13.18 8.75
CA GLY A 432 3.23 13.78 9.71
C GLY A 432 2.65 15.14 9.30
N PRO A 433 3.44 16.10 8.79
CA PRO A 433 2.93 17.41 8.37
C PRO A 433 1.91 17.37 7.23
N TYR A 434 1.77 16.22 6.53
CA TYR A 434 0.92 16.03 5.35
C TYR A 434 -0.25 15.08 5.57
N LEU A 435 -0.40 14.51 6.76
CA LEU A 435 -1.38 13.47 7.05
C LEU A 435 -2.70 14.01 7.67
N GLY A 436 -2.81 15.32 7.87
CA GLY A 436 -3.92 15.88 8.65
C GLY A 436 -3.91 15.37 10.10
N PRO A 437 -5.07 15.27 10.77
CA PRO A 437 -5.14 14.65 12.08
C PRO A 437 -4.73 13.17 12.05
N VAL A 438 -3.70 12.83 12.83
CA VAL A 438 -3.33 11.44 13.10
C VAL A 438 -3.82 11.10 14.50
N VAL A 439 -4.67 10.07 14.61
CA VAL A 439 -5.35 9.75 15.87
C VAL A 439 -5.26 8.27 16.22
N GLY A 440 -5.22 7.98 17.52
CA GLY A 440 -5.39 6.64 18.08
C GLY A 440 -6.74 6.54 18.79
N LYS A 441 -7.51 5.47 18.53
CA LYS A 441 -8.83 5.24 19.12
C LYS A 441 -9.06 3.79 19.46
N TYR A 442 -9.39 3.52 20.74
CA TYR A 442 -9.89 2.22 21.18
C TYR A 442 -11.36 2.03 20.81
N THR A 443 -11.75 0.78 20.62
CA THR A 443 -13.14 0.38 20.37
C THR A 443 -13.42 -0.98 20.98
N ASP A 444 -14.65 -1.16 21.48
CA ASP A 444 -15.18 -2.45 21.93
C ASP A 444 -15.81 -3.27 20.80
N TRP A 445 -15.79 -2.74 19.58
CA TRP A 445 -16.31 -3.42 18.41
C TRP A 445 -15.58 -4.75 18.15
N THR A 446 -16.36 -5.76 17.75
CA THR A 446 -15.84 -7.03 17.22
C THR A 446 -16.62 -7.45 15.98
N PRO A 447 -16.07 -8.33 15.12
CA PRO A 447 -16.80 -8.82 13.93
C PRO A 447 -18.05 -9.66 14.26
N VAL A 448 -18.26 -10.06 15.51
CA VAL A 448 -19.44 -10.81 15.95
C VAL A 448 -20.47 -9.92 16.68
N PHE A 449 -20.15 -8.62 16.86
CA PHE A 449 -21.03 -7.71 17.59
C PHE A 449 -22.43 -7.64 16.96
N ASP A 450 -23.47 -7.94 17.74
CA ASP A 450 -24.91 -7.93 17.38
C ASP A 450 -25.26 -8.77 16.13
N ARG A 451 -24.49 -9.85 15.85
CA ARG A 451 -24.78 -10.76 14.74
C ARG A 451 -25.88 -11.77 15.08
N GLY A 452 -26.48 -12.34 14.05
CA GLY A 452 -27.60 -13.29 14.20
C GLY A 452 -28.93 -12.64 14.56
N ARG A 453 -29.03 -11.30 14.63
CA ARG A 453 -30.26 -10.58 15.00
C ARG A 453 -31.42 -10.81 14.04
N LEU A 454 -31.15 -10.82 12.73
CA LEU A 454 -32.19 -11.04 11.72
C LEU A 454 -32.33 -12.52 11.35
N PHE A 455 -31.20 -13.18 11.16
CA PHE A 455 -31.12 -14.59 10.80
C PHE A 455 -29.94 -15.22 11.54
N PRO A 456 -30.02 -16.52 11.93
CA PRO A 456 -28.88 -17.24 12.48
C PRO A 456 -27.68 -17.21 11.52
N GLU A 457 -26.51 -16.96 12.07
CA GLU A 457 -25.27 -16.96 11.30
C GLU A 457 -24.30 -18.00 11.89
N ASP A 458 -23.49 -18.63 11.03
CA ASP A 458 -22.43 -19.57 11.45
C ASP A 458 -21.19 -18.78 11.87
N ILE A 459 -21.13 -18.39 13.14
CA ILE A 459 -20.04 -17.63 13.76
C ILE A 459 -19.29 -18.46 14.81
N ASP A 460 -18.04 -18.08 15.10
CA ASP A 460 -17.27 -18.60 16.21
C ASP A 460 -17.28 -17.58 17.36
N GLU A 461 -18.18 -17.73 18.31
CA GLU A 461 -18.29 -16.85 19.47
C GLU A 461 -17.12 -16.99 20.45
N SER A 462 -16.39 -18.11 20.40
CA SER A 462 -15.28 -18.38 21.34
C SER A 462 -14.03 -17.57 21.02
N ASP A 463 -13.91 -17.07 19.79
CA ASP A 463 -12.86 -16.14 19.36
C ASP A 463 -13.39 -15.22 18.26
N PRO A 464 -13.78 -13.98 18.59
CA PRO A 464 -14.37 -13.05 17.62
C PRO A 464 -13.44 -12.71 16.46
N TRP A 465 -12.13 -12.84 16.65
CA TRP A 465 -11.09 -12.42 15.72
C TRP A 465 -10.69 -13.51 14.70
N GLN A 466 -11.45 -14.60 14.59
CA GLN A 466 -11.27 -15.57 13.50
C GLN A 466 -11.66 -14.96 12.15
N PHE A 467 -10.92 -15.21 11.09
CA PHE A 467 -11.23 -14.71 9.74
C PHE A 467 -12.63 -15.14 9.26
N LYS A 468 -13.09 -16.31 9.71
CA LYS A 468 -14.48 -16.77 9.51
C LYS A 468 -15.51 -15.72 9.94
N ASN A 469 -15.28 -15.03 11.06
CA ASN A 469 -16.17 -14.02 11.59
C ASN A 469 -16.01 -12.66 10.86
N VAL A 470 -14.82 -12.37 10.40
CA VAL A 470 -14.46 -11.14 9.67
C VAL A 470 -15.06 -11.16 8.26
N ARG A 471 -14.97 -12.29 7.58
CA ARG A 471 -15.47 -12.45 6.21
C ARG A 471 -16.99 -12.31 6.14
N VAL A 472 -17.48 -11.62 5.12
CA VAL A 472 -18.91 -11.53 4.76
C VAL A 472 -19.20 -12.63 3.73
N ILE A 473 -20.18 -13.48 4.00
CA ILE A 473 -20.62 -14.57 3.13
C ILE A 473 -22.03 -14.24 2.64
#